data_e952cbb0502e6c7bbd2e7a349fa34e9c
#
_entry.id   e952cbb0502e6c7bbd2e7a349fa34e9c
#
_cell.length_a   1.000
_cell.length_b   1.000
_cell.length_c   1.000
_cell.angle_alpha   90.00
_cell.angle_beta   90.00
_cell.angle_gamma   90.00
#
_symmetry.space_group_name_H-M   'P 1'
#
loop_
_entity.id
_entity.type
_entity.pdbx_description
1 polymer ?
#
loop_
_entity_poly.entity_id
_entity_poly.type
_entity_poly.pdbx_seq_one_letter_code
_entity_poly.pdbx_strand_id
1 'polypeptide(L)'
;MIISSSKYWTVIQDMLTREGISKQHLNSFDEFRENGLQEIINEVGSIDIENAEYPYKIQLGYIRLQRPRMTELGGSITNITPAESRLRNVSYVAPFMLEASVVEDGKTLETKFIHIGDIPVMVKSNACVLHHM
;
A
#
# COMPACT_ATOMS: atom_id res chain seq x y z
N MET A 1 19.27 -31.02 19.96
CA MET A 1 19.56 -30.06 21.04
C MET A 1 18.26 -29.72 21.76
N ILE A 2 18.14 -30.11 23.01
CA ILE A 2 16.91 -29.83 23.77
C ILE A 2 17.13 -28.48 24.48
N ILE A 3 16.39 -27.48 24.03
CA ILE A 3 16.39 -26.18 24.69
C ILE A 3 15.34 -26.24 25.81
N SER A 4 15.72 -25.88 27.03
CA SER A 4 14.77 -25.86 28.15
C SER A 4 13.67 -24.83 27.93
N SER A 5 12.48 -25.10 28.48
CA SER A 5 11.34 -24.18 28.37
C SER A 5 11.63 -22.77 28.88
N SER A 6 12.52 -22.62 29.86
CA SER A 6 12.95 -21.32 30.36
C SER A 6 13.74 -20.51 29.34
N LYS A 7 14.53 -21.17 28.48
CA LYS A 7 15.26 -20.49 27.40
C LYS A 7 14.33 -20.00 26.31
N TYR A 8 13.32 -20.78 25.94
CA TYR A 8 12.28 -20.34 24.99
C TYR A 8 11.55 -19.12 25.50
N TRP A 9 11.19 -19.14 26.76
CA TRP A 9 10.48 -18.01 27.38
C TRP A 9 11.32 -16.75 27.41
N THR A 10 12.61 -16.87 27.71
CA THR A 10 13.56 -15.74 27.69
C THR A 10 13.68 -15.13 26.29
N VAL A 11 13.74 -15.97 25.23
CA VAL A 11 13.79 -15.50 23.84
C VAL A 11 12.53 -14.77 23.48
N ILE A 12 11.36 -15.29 23.84
CA ILE A 12 10.07 -14.65 23.56
C ILE A 12 9.97 -13.31 24.29
N GLN A 13 10.35 -13.24 25.56
CA GLN A 13 10.35 -11.99 26.33
C GLN A 13 11.28 -10.94 25.73
N ASP A 14 12.47 -11.34 25.31
CA ASP A 14 13.45 -10.47 24.69
C ASP A 14 12.89 -9.89 23.38
N MET A 15 12.29 -10.73 22.54
CA MET A 15 11.66 -10.32 21.30
C MET A 15 10.50 -9.33 21.55
N LEU A 16 9.63 -9.62 22.52
CA LEU A 16 8.51 -8.73 22.86
C LEU A 16 8.99 -7.39 23.41
N THR A 17 10.07 -7.39 24.17
CA THR A 17 10.66 -6.17 24.74
C THR A 17 11.29 -5.29 23.66
N ARG A 18 12.01 -5.88 22.71
CA ARG A 18 12.71 -5.15 21.65
C ARG A 18 11.77 -4.65 20.57
N GLU A 19 10.87 -5.49 20.11
CA GLU A 19 10.08 -5.26 18.89
C GLU A 19 8.60 -4.99 19.14
N GLY A 20 8.11 -5.35 20.32
CA GLY A 20 6.70 -5.26 20.65
C GLY A 20 5.88 -6.40 20.03
N ILE A 21 4.66 -6.54 20.52
CA ILE A 21 3.76 -7.65 20.16
C ILE A 21 3.25 -7.55 18.72
N SER A 22 3.11 -6.32 18.21
CA SER A 22 2.54 -6.06 16.89
C SER A 22 3.58 -5.92 15.78
N LYS A 23 4.87 -6.09 16.07
CA LYS A 23 5.94 -5.86 15.10
C LYS A 23 5.81 -6.74 13.87
N GLN A 24 5.44 -8.00 14.04
CA GLN A 24 5.24 -8.93 12.95
C GLN A 24 4.13 -8.47 12.00
N HIS A 25 3.03 -7.98 12.54
CA HIS A 25 1.91 -7.47 11.74
C HIS A 25 2.28 -6.19 11.00
N LEU A 26 3.00 -5.28 11.66
CA LEU A 26 3.49 -4.06 11.04
C LEU A 26 4.47 -4.34 9.91
N ASN A 27 5.40 -5.25 10.13
CA ASN A 27 6.37 -5.66 9.10
C ASN A 27 5.67 -6.31 7.91
N SER A 28 4.68 -7.15 8.14
CA SER A 28 3.90 -7.80 7.09
C SER A 28 3.16 -6.78 6.24
N PHE A 29 2.54 -5.79 6.86
CA PHE A 29 1.85 -4.72 6.15
C PHE A 29 2.83 -3.86 5.34
N ASP A 30 3.95 -3.47 5.95
CA ASP A 30 4.96 -2.65 5.26
C ASP A 30 5.58 -3.40 4.07
N GLU A 31 5.85 -4.70 4.21
CA GLU A 31 6.34 -5.54 3.12
C GLU A 31 5.31 -5.61 1.98
N PHE A 32 4.05 -5.79 2.30
CA PHE A 32 2.98 -5.80 1.30
C PHE A 32 2.91 -4.45 0.57
N ARG A 33 2.99 -3.34 1.29
CA ARG A 33 2.94 -2.00 0.71
C ARG A 33 4.17 -1.70 -0.16
N GLU A 34 5.36 -2.07 0.31
CA GLU A 34 6.61 -1.73 -0.38
C GLU A 34 6.90 -2.63 -1.58
N ASN A 35 6.63 -3.92 -1.45
CA ASN A 35 7.00 -4.90 -2.45
C ASN A 35 5.83 -5.70 -3.02
N GLY A 36 4.91 -6.15 -2.16
CA GLY A 36 3.84 -7.06 -2.57
C GLY A 36 2.91 -6.47 -3.62
N LEU A 37 2.51 -5.23 -3.48
CA LEU A 37 1.64 -4.55 -4.45
C LEU A 37 2.33 -4.42 -5.81
N GLN A 38 3.61 -4.05 -5.81
CA GLN A 38 4.38 -3.91 -7.03
C GLN A 38 4.59 -5.25 -7.72
N GLU A 39 4.80 -6.32 -6.98
CA GLU A 39 4.91 -7.67 -7.53
C GLU A 39 3.63 -8.10 -8.24
N ILE A 40 2.47 -7.83 -7.65
CA ILE A 40 1.16 -8.13 -8.26
C ILE A 40 1.01 -7.37 -9.58
N ILE A 41 1.36 -6.09 -9.60
CA ILE A 41 1.30 -5.27 -10.81
C ILE A 41 2.26 -5.79 -11.88
N ASN A 42 3.45 -6.20 -11.49
CA ASN A 42 4.44 -6.75 -12.41
C ASN A 42 3.98 -8.08 -13.02
N GLU A 43 3.25 -8.90 -12.26
CA GLU A 43 2.67 -10.15 -12.78
C GLU A 43 1.61 -9.89 -13.85
N VAL A 44 0.77 -8.89 -13.66
CA VAL A 44 -0.22 -8.50 -14.67
C VAL A 44 0.49 -7.88 -15.87
N GLY A 45 1.46 -7.01 -15.62
CA GLY A 45 2.37 -6.40 -16.60
C GLY A 45 1.71 -5.48 -17.60
N SER A 46 0.88 -6.03 -18.47
CA SER A 46 0.22 -5.25 -19.50
C SER A 46 -1.14 -5.86 -19.88
N ILE A 47 -2.02 -5.00 -20.37
CA ILE A 47 -3.35 -5.38 -20.83
C ILE A 47 -3.43 -5.04 -22.32
N ASP A 48 -3.68 -6.06 -23.15
CA ASP A 48 -3.86 -5.86 -24.58
C ASP A 48 -5.33 -5.55 -24.86
N ILE A 49 -5.53 -4.45 -25.57
CA ILE A 49 -6.87 -4.08 -26.05
C ILE A 49 -6.92 -4.43 -27.53
N GLU A 50 -7.61 -5.51 -27.84
CA GLU A 50 -7.83 -5.93 -29.21
C GLU A 50 -8.98 -5.13 -29.82
N ASN A 51 -8.60 -4.09 -30.54
CA ASN A 51 -9.53 -3.42 -31.44
C ASN A 51 -9.06 -3.68 -32.86
N ALA A 52 -9.99 -4.05 -33.74
CA ALA A 52 -9.67 -4.48 -35.11
C ALA A 52 -8.93 -3.43 -35.94
N GLU A 53 -9.09 -2.14 -35.62
CA GLU A 53 -8.45 -1.06 -36.36
C GLU A 53 -7.14 -0.58 -35.75
N TYR A 54 -7.03 -0.62 -34.39
CA TYR A 54 -5.86 -0.08 -33.67
C TYR A 54 -5.56 -0.93 -32.44
N PRO A 55 -4.51 -1.77 -32.48
CA PRO A 55 -4.10 -2.52 -31.29
C PRO A 55 -3.42 -1.60 -30.28
N TYR A 56 -4.06 -1.37 -29.17
CA TYR A 56 -3.51 -0.64 -28.03
C TYR A 56 -3.06 -1.60 -26.96
N LYS A 57 -2.02 -1.22 -26.26
CA LYS A 57 -1.54 -1.92 -25.08
C LYS A 57 -1.48 -0.95 -23.92
N ILE A 58 -2.06 -1.33 -22.79
CA ILE A 58 -1.90 -0.58 -21.56
C ILE A 58 -0.80 -1.26 -20.75
N GLN A 59 0.31 -0.56 -20.58
CA GLN A 59 1.41 -1.04 -19.79
C GLN A 59 1.31 -0.50 -18.38
N LEU A 60 1.34 -1.40 -17.40
CA LEU A 60 1.29 -1.05 -16.00
C LEU A 60 2.71 -0.84 -15.47
N GLY A 61 2.92 0.23 -14.74
CA GLY A 61 4.22 0.59 -14.21
C GLY A 61 4.26 0.57 -12.68
N TYR A 62 4.65 1.68 -12.10
CA TYR A 62 4.85 1.79 -10.66
C TYR A 62 3.54 2.04 -9.93
N ILE A 63 3.44 1.43 -8.76
CA ILE A 63 2.35 1.72 -7.82
C ILE A 63 2.85 2.69 -6.75
N ARG A 64 2.01 3.65 -6.40
CA ARG A 64 2.31 4.62 -5.36
C ARG A 64 1.17 4.66 -4.35
N LEU A 65 1.48 4.40 -3.10
CA LEU A 65 0.55 4.58 -2.00
C LEU A 65 0.71 6.00 -1.46
N GLN A 66 -0.39 6.74 -1.41
CA GLN A 66 -0.38 8.10 -0.87
C GLN A 66 -0.64 8.05 0.64
N ARG A 67 -0.53 9.21 1.29
CA ARG A 67 -0.84 9.31 2.71
C ARG A 67 -2.33 9.21 2.95
N PRO A 68 -2.76 8.67 4.10
CA PRO A 68 -4.18 8.62 4.45
C PRO A 68 -4.81 10.01 4.41
N ARG A 69 -5.95 10.11 3.74
CA ARG A 69 -6.68 11.36 3.58
C ARG A 69 -8.16 11.11 3.35
N MET A 70 -8.95 12.15 3.52
CA MET A 70 -10.38 12.09 3.26
C MET A 70 -10.82 13.31 2.44
N THR A 71 -11.94 13.16 1.77
CA THR A 71 -12.59 14.28 1.06
C THR A 71 -13.66 14.88 1.96
N GLU A 72 -13.54 16.16 2.24
CA GLU A 72 -14.54 16.92 2.99
C GLU A 72 -15.79 17.19 2.14
N LEU A 73 -16.88 17.57 2.79
CA LEU A 73 -18.16 17.86 2.11
C LEU A 73 -18.04 18.92 1.01
N GLY A 74 -17.10 19.85 1.14
CA GLY A 74 -16.84 20.89 0.14
C GLY A 74 -15.93 20.45 -1.01
N GLY A 75 -15.54 19.18 -1.06
CA GLY A 75 -14.63 18.67 -2.08
C GLY A 75 -13.15 18.83 -1.77
N SER A 76 -12.78 19.52 -0.69
CA SER A 76 -11.39 19.66 -0.27
C SER A 76 -10.85 18.34 0.27
N ILE A 77 -9.56 18.09 0.01
CA ILE A 77 -8.88 16.89 0.48
C ILE A 77 -7.99 17.26 1.67
N THR A 78 -8.19 16.57 2.79
CA THR A 78 -7.42 16.78 4.01
C THR A 78 -6.76 15.49 4.47
N ASN A 79 -5.56 15.62 5.03
CA ASN A 79 -4.90 14.50 5.68
C ASN A 79 -5.68 14.13 6.94
N ILE A 80 -5.76 12.85 7.24
CA ILE A 80 -6.51 12.34 8.37
C ILE A 80 -5.60 11.52 9.29
N THR A 81 -5.82 11.65 10.60
CA THR A 81 -5.14 10.84 11.60
C THR A 81 -6.03 9.64 12.01
N PRO A 82 -5.45 8.59 12.61
CA PRO A 82 -6.27 7.49 13.13
C PRO A 82 -7.32 7.93 14.16
N ALA A 83 -6.97 8.90 15.00
CA ALA A 83 -7.91 9.45 16.00
C ALA A 83 -9.09 10.17 15.34
N GLU A 84 -8.83 10.96 14.32
CA GLU A 84 -9.87 11.63 13.54
C GLU A 84 -10.77 10.65 12.81
N SER A 85 -10.20 9.59 12.24
CA SER A 85 -10.97 8.52 11.60
C SER A 85 -11.96 7.88 12.59
N ARG A 86 -11.51 7.63 13.80
CA ARG A 86 -12.35 7.06 14.85
C ARG A 86 -13.46 8.02 15.27
N LEU A 87 -13.13 9.29 15.46
CA LEU A 87 -14.10 10.31 15.86
C LEU A 87 -15.15 10.58 14.79
N ARG A 88 -14.75 10.56 13.53
CA ARG A 88 -15.64 10.81 12.40
C ARG A 88 -16.32 9.55 11.88
N ASN A 89 -15.99 8.40 12.43
CA ASN A 89 -16.52 7.09 12.03
C ASN A 89 -16.28 6.81 10.54
N VAL A 90 -15.08 7.14 10.07
CA VAL A 90 -14.63 6.85 8.70
C VAL A 90 -13.43 5.91 8.72
N SER A 91 -13.24 5.19 7.63
CA SER A 91 -12.12 4.25 7.51
C SER A 91 -10.80 5.00 7.36
N TYR A 92 -9.76 4.50 8.02
CA TYR A 92 -8.41 5.01 7.87
C TYR A 92 -7.76 4.32 6.69
N VAL A 93 -7.85 4.96 5.52
CA VAL A 93 -7.40 4.39 4.24
C VAL A 93 -6.50 5.37 3.50
N ALA A 94 -5.61 4.82 2.69
CA ALA A 94 -4.74 5.59 1.82
C ALA A 94 -5.07 5.28 0.36
N PRO A 95 -5.21 6.29 -0.49
CA PRO A 95 -5.42 6.05 -1.91
C PRO A 95 -4.15 5.52 -2.55
N PHE A 96 -4.30 4.55 -3.45
CA PHE A 96 -3.17 4.08 -4.23
C PHE A 96 -3.35 4.39 -5.71
N MET A 97 -2.26 4.84 -6.30
CA MET A 97 -2.17 5.28 -7.67
C MET A 97 -1.30 4.33 -8.46
N LEU A 98 -1.69 4.04 -9.67
CA LEU A 98 -0.92 3.19 -10.59
C LEU A 98 -0.51 4.00 -11.81
N GLU A 99 0.76 3.91 -12.16
CA GLU A 99 1.24 4.44 -13.42
C GLU A 99 0.78 3.54 -14.56
N ALA A 100 0.03 4.11 -15.48
CA ALA A 100 -0.44 3.40 -16.66
C ALA A 100 -0.01 4.16 -17.92
N SER A 101 0.54 3.43 -18.87
CA SER A 101 0.98 3.99 -20.15
C SER A 101 0.21 3.34 -21.29
N VAL A 102 -0.28 4.17 -22.21
CA VAL A 102 -0.87 3.68 -23.43
C VAL A 102 0.22 3.53 -24.48
N VAL A 103 0.37 2.33 -25.02
CA VAL A 103 1.39 2.01 -26.04
C VAL A 103 0.71 1.59 -27.32
N GLU A 104 1.08 2.21 -28.42
CA GLU A 104 0.65 1.89 -29.77
C GLU A 104 1.90 1.68 -30.65
N ASP A 105 1.98 0.52 -31.31
CA ASP A 105 3.11 0.16 -32.19
C ASP A 105 4.50 0.34 -31.53
N GLY A 106 4.60 0.00 -30.25
CA GLY A 106 5.84 0.14 -29.49
C GLY A 106 6.15 1.56 -29.02
N LYS A 107 5.29 2.52 -29.32
CA LYS A 107 5.46 3.92 -28.86
C LYS A 107 4.53 4.22 -27.70
N THR A 108 5.09 4.80 -26.65
CA THR A 108 4.30 5.28 -25.52
C THR A 108 3.63 6.60 -25.90
N LEU A 109 2.29 6.60 -25.96
CA LEU A 109 1.52 7.79 -26.30
C LEU A 109 1.30 8.69 -25.10
N GLU A 110 0.90 8.11 -23.97
CA GLU A 110 0.55 8.86 -22.78
C GLU A 110 0.84 8.02 -21.54
N THR A 111 1.30 8.68 -20.49
CA THR A 111 1.53 8.07 -19.19
C THR A 111 0.80 8.89 -18.13
N LYS A 112 -0.02 8.24 -17.33
CA LYS A 112 -0.77 8.88 -16.24
C LYS A 112 -0.76 8.01 -14.99
N PHE A 113 -0.85 8.67 -13.83
CA PHE A 113 -1.16 8.01 -12.59
C PHE A 113 -2.68 7.98 -12.40
N ILE A 114 -3.21 6.80 -12.19
CA ILE A 114 -4.65 6.57 -12.06
C ILE A 114 -4.93 6.10 -10.64
N HIS A 115 -5.95 6.69 -10.00
CA HIS A 115 -6.46 6.22 -8.72
C HIS A 115 -7.21 4.91 -8.93
N ILE A 116 -6.68 3.82 -8.36
CA ILE A 116 -7.27 2.49 -8.52
C ILE A 116 -8.21 2.17 -7.36
N GLY A 117 -7.84 2.58 -6.16
CA GLY A 117 -8.63 2.28 -4.98
C GLY A 117 -7.99 2.80 -3.71
N ASP A 118 -8.55 2.39 -2.59
CA ASP A 118 -8.06 2.76 -1.27
C ASP A 118 -7.66 1.50 -0.51
N ILE A 119 -6.53 1.58 0.19
CA ILE A 119 -6.02 0.47 0.99
C ILE A 119 -6.13 0.87 2.46
N PRO A 120 -6.76 0.03 3.31
CA PRO A 120 -6.72 0.25 4.75
C PRO A 120 -5.30 0.32 5.26
N VAL A 121 -5.00 1.31 6.09
CA VAL A 121 -3.66 1.53 6.62
C VAL A 121 -3.58 1.04 8.05
N MET A 122 -2.58 0.21 8.33
CA MET A 122 -2.32 -0.24 9.68
C MET A 122 -1.69 0.90 10.48
N VAL A 123 -2.25 1.19 11.63
CA VAL A 123 -1.76 2.24 12.54
C VAL A 123 -0.34 1.92 12.98
N LYS A 124 0.53 2.91 12.96
CA LYS A 124 1.97 2.84 13.24
C LYS A 124 2.82 2.16 12.16
N SER A 125 2.23 1.72 11.05
CA SER A 125 3.00 1.26 9.89
C SER A 125 3.70 2.45 9.21
N ASN A 126 4.59 2.18 8.26
CA ASN A 126 5.31 3.23 7.52
C ASN A 126 4.38 4.12 6.71
N ALA A 127 3.19 3.65 6.35
CA ALA A 127 2.17 4.44 5.64
C ALA A 127 1.35 5.32 6.59
N CYS A 128 1.41 5.06 7.89
CA CYS A 128 0.65 5.80 8.89
C CYS A 128 1.33 7.11 9.25
N VAL A 129 0.55 8.16 9.45
CA VAL A 129 1.07 9.46 9.87
C VAL A 129 1.79 9.38 11.23
N LEU A 130 1.38 8.48 12.10
CA LEU A 130 2.00 8.30 13.42
C LEU A 130 3.42 7.74 13.37
N HIS A 131 3.80 7.10 12.28
CA HIS A 131 5.16 6.57 12.13
C HIS A 131 6.21 7.68 12.10
N HIS A 132 5.84 8.86 11.61
CA HIS A 132 6.74 10.00 11.43
C HIS A 132 6.62 11.04 12.54
N MET A 133 5.90 10.74 13.59
CA MET A 133 5.73 11.62 14.75
C MET A 133 6.80 11.35 15.84
#